data_7ff6ed19537b4a62cf2c2e080292a0e7
#
_entry.id   7ff6ed19537b4a62cf2c2e080292a0e7
#
_cell.length_a   1.000
_cell.length_b   1.000
_cell.length_c   1.000
_cell.angle_alpha   90.00
_cell.angle_beta   90.00
_cell.angle_gamma   90.00
#
_symmetry.space_group_name_H-M   'P 1'
#
loop_
_entity.id
_entity.type
_entity.pdbx_description
1 polymer ?
#
loop_
_entity_poly.entity_id
_entity_poly.type
_entity_poly.pdbx_seq_one_letter_code
_entity_poly.pdbx_strand_id
1 'polypeptide(L)'
;MSPETLVEDTKMNDVAYYLSGQSVNSVHSVAANGSSYRKDFDGVLPQIIEEYYDERVSVKKIQIAAQKQIQEGYSYELDKEINTMENRQMAIKILLNSLYGALGNKHFAHFDVRLAEGVTLSGQLAIQWAEKAMNAAMNNILKTCLLYTSDAADEVV
;
A
#
# COMPACT_ATOMS: atom_id res chain seq x y z
N MET A 1 -4.75 4.47 -9.18
CA MET A 1 -5.71 3.60 -9.89
C MET A 1 -7.11 4.03 -9.52
N SER A 2 -7.93 4.35 -10.49
CA SER A 2 -9.32 4.81 -10.30
C SER A 2 -10.12 4.41 -11.54
N PRO A 3 -11.44 4.14 -11.42
CA PRO A 3 -12.25 3.66 -12.54
C PRO A 3 -12.20 4.59 -13.76
N GLU A 4 -12.28 5.90 -13.54
CA GLU A 4 -12.29 6.93 -14.58
C GLU A 4 -10.93 7.10 -15.29
N THR A 5 -9.84 6.61 -14.70
CA THR A 5 -8.50 6.66 -15.29
C THR A 5 -8.12 5.39 -16.04
N LEU A 6 -8.92 4.33 -15.92
CA LEU A 6 -8.68 3.03 -16.56
C LEU A 6 -8.77 3.16 -18.09
N VAL A 7 -7.79 2.59 -18.80
CA VAL A 7 -7.77 2.51 -20.26
C VAL A 7 -8.35 1.16 -20.69
N GLU A 8 -9.25 1.16 -21.67
CA GLU A 8 -9.98 -0.06 -22.06
C GLU A 8 -9.09 -1.13 -22.72
N ASP A 9 -8.07 -0.72 -23.48
CA ASP A 9 -7.14 -1.64 -24.15
C ASP A 9 -5.96 -2.01 -23.23
N THR A 10 -6.15 -2.97 -22.37
CA THR A 10 -5.11 -3.44 -21.48
C THR A 10 -4.69 -4.87 -21.81
N LYS A 11 -3.39 -5.07 -22.05
CA LYS A 11 -2.81 -6.43 -22.12
C LYS A 11 -2.62 -6.92 -20.69
N MET A 12 -3.30 -7.99 -20.31
CA MET A 12 -3.09 -8.61 -19.01
C MET A 12 -1.70 -9.26 -18.97
N ASN A 13 -0.81 -8.68 -18.17
CA ASN A 13 0.47 -9.26 -17.79
C ASN A 13 0.35 -9.80 -16.37
N ASP A 14 1.24 -10.70 -15.99
CA ASP A 14 1.31 -11.19 -14.62
C ASP A 14 2.52 -10.63 -13.86
N VAL A 15 2.58 -10.89 -12.57
CA VAL A 15 3.68 -10.46 -11.70
C VAL A 15 5.01 -11.03 -12.18
N ALA A 16 5.03 -12.26 -12.71
CA ALA A 16 6.25 -12.92 -13.19
C ALA A 16 6.89 -12.17 -14.36
N TYR A 17 6.08 -11.57 -15.22
CA TYR A 17 6.55 -10.74 -16.33
C TYR A 17 7.40 -9.55 -15.84
N TYR A 18 6.95 -8.84 -14.81
CA TYR A 18 7.67 -7.71 -14.24
C TYR A 18 8.89 -8.14 -13.40
N LEU A 19 8.80 -9.28 -12.73
CA LEU A 19 9.92 -9.84 -11.95
C LEU A 19 11.09 -10.32 -12.83
N SER A 20 10.83 -10.65 -14.10
CA SER A 20 11.89 -10.98 -15.07
C SER A 20 12.69 -9.77 -15.56
N GLY A 21 12.41 -8.57 -15.04
CA GLY A 21 13.07 -7.33 -15.41
C GLY A 21 12.52 -6.68 -16.69
N GLN A 22 11.41 -7.20 -17.20
CA GLN A 22 10.72 -6.60 -18.35
C GLN A 22 9.95 -5.37 -17.91
N SER A 23 10.00 -4.32 -18.70
CA SER A 23 9.24 -3.09 -18.48
C SER A 23 8.31 -2.82 -19.66
N VAL A 24 7.12 -2.33 -19.36
CA VAL A 24 6.21 -1.84 -20.40
C VAL A 24 6.54 -0.39 -20.65
N ASN A 25 7.06 -0.09 -21.83
CA ASN A 25 7.23 1.29 -22.27
C ASN A 25 5.85 1.83 -22.68
N SER A 26 5.15 2.48 -21.74
CA SER A 26 3.80 2.98 -21.92
C SER A 26 3.70 4.46 -21.53
N VAL A 27 2.92 5.22 -22.31
CA VAL A 27 2.52 6.58 -21.97
C VAL A 27 1.69 6.61 -20.68
N HIS A 28 1.03 5.49 -20.36
CA HIS A 28 0.15 5.30 -19.21
C HIS A 28 0.87 4.65 -18.03
N SER A 29 0.35 4.81 -16.83
CA SER A 29 0.75 4.01 -15.67
C SER A 29 0.21 2.59 -15.83
N VAL A 30 1.06 1.59 -15.60
CA VAL A 30 0.67 0.18 -15.75
C VAL A 30 0.72 -0.49 -14.38
N ALA A 31 -0.36 -1.18 -14.01
CA ALA A 31 -0.42 -2.01 -12.82
C ALA A 31 0.18 -3.41 -13.09
N ALA A 32 0.46 -4.16 -12.02
CA ALA A 32 1.07 -5.48 -12.14
C ALA A 32 0.20 -6.53 -12.83
N ASN A 33 -1.11 -6.31 -12.95
CA ASN A 33 -2.01 -7.12 -13.77
C ASN A 33 -2.06 -6.68 -15.25
N GLY A 34 -1.22 -5.72 -15.66
CA GLY A 34 -1.19 -5.18 -17.03
C GLY A 34 -2.22 -4.10 -17.31
N SER A 35 -3.13 -3.80 -16.39
CA SER A 35 -4.10 -2.72 -16.56
C SER A 35 -3.40 -1.37 -16.65
N SER A 36 -3.79 -0.54 -17.62
CA SER A 36 -3.20 0.77 -17.87
C SER A 36 -4.11 1.89 -17.38
N TYR A 37 -3.50 2.93 -16.82
CA TYR A 37 -4.19 4.09 -16.24
C TYR A 37 -3.64 5.38 -16.81
N ARG A 38 -4.51 6.32 -17.12
CA ARG A 38 -4.13 7.66 -17.60
C ARG A 38 -3.37 8.41 -16.52
N LYS A 39 -2.43 9.28 -16.96
CA LYS A 39 -1.58 10.12 -16.11
C LYS A 39 -1.88 11.62 -16.23
N ASP A 40 -2.81 11.97 -17.10
CA ASP A 40 -3.14 13.37 -17.42
C ASP A 40 -3.98 14.04 -16.32
N PHE A 41 -4.61 13.26 -15.47
CA PHE A 41 -5.33 13.75 -14.28
C PHE A 41 -5.33 12.70 -13.16
N ASP A 42 -5.46 13.18 -11.92
CA ASP A 42 -5.57 12.32 -10.75
C ASP A 42 -7.03 11.88 -10.58
N GLY A 43 -7.23 10.57 -10.45
CA GLY A 43 -8.54 10.01 -10.22
C GLY A 43 -9.08 10.35 -8.83
N VAL A 44 -10.39 10.31 -8.67
CA VAL A 44 -11.08 10.67 -7.41
C VAL A 44 -10.66 9.76 -6.26
N LEU A 45 -10.50 8.45 -6.49
CA LEU A 45 -10.12 7.52 -5.42
C LEU A 45 -8.72 7.79 -4.86
N PRO A 46 -7.66 7.98 -5.67
CA PRO A 46 -6.36 8.40 -5.18
C PRO A 46 -6.39 9.69 -4.36
N GLN A 47 -7.13 10.72 -4.82
CA GLN A 47 -7.25 11.99 -4.09
C GLN A 47 -7.87 11.80 -2.71
N ILE A 48 -8.96 11.04 -2.61
CA ILE A 48 -9.60 10.72 -1.32
C ILE A 48 -8.65 9.96 -0.40
N ILE A 49 -7.93 8.96 -0.95
CA ILE A 49 -6.97 8.16 -0.16
C ILE A 49 -5.85 9.04 0.37
N GLU A 50 -5.30 9.92 -0.45
CA GLU A 50 -4.22 10.84 -0.08
C GLU A 50 -4.66 11.79 1.03
N GLU A 51 -5.83 12.43 0.89
CA GLU A 51 -6.40 13.34 1.89
C GLU A 51 -6.57 12.64 3.25
N TYR A 52 -7.21 11.48 3.29
CA TYR A 52 -7.38 10.74 4.54
C TYR A 52 -6.09 10.15 5.09
N TYR A 53 -5.16 9.78 4.23
CA TYR A 53 -3.85 9.33 4.67
C TYR A 53 -3.06 10.44 5.35
N ASP A 54 -3.06 11.64 4.80
CA ASP A 54 -2.41 12.81 5.36
C ASP A 54 -3.07 13.25 6.67
N GLU A 55 -4.40 13.20 6.74
CA GLU A 55 -5.12 13.41 8.00
C GLU A 55 -4.67 12.40 9.05
N ARG A 56 -4.60 11.11 8.70
CA ARG A 56 -4.15 10.06 9.62
C ARG A 56 -2.72 10.29 10.12
N VAL A 57 -1.81 10.69 9.24
CA VAL A 57 -0.42 11.00 9.60
C VAL A 57 -0.36 12.18 10.57
N SER A 58 -1.16 13.21 10.35
CA SER A 58 -1.27 14.39 11.22
C SER A 58 -1.80 14.02 12.61
N VAL A 59 -2.88 13.28 12.67
CA VAL A 59 -3.48 12.78 13.93
C VAL A 59 -2.48 11.92 14.70
N LYS A 60 -1.73 11.05 14.01
CA LYS A 60 -0.72 10.20 14.64
C LYS A 60 0.44 11.00 15.23
N LYS A 61 0.86 12.07 14.57
CA LYS A 61 1.91 12.97 15.11
C LYS A 61 1.46 13.66 16.40
N ILE A 62 0.21 14.14 16.44
CA ILE A 62 -0.38 14.75 17.64
C ILE A 62 -0.47 13.72 18.77
N GLN A 63 -0.95 12.51 18.48
CA GLN A 63 -1.04 11.43 19.46
C GLN A 63 0.33 11.10 20.06
N ILE A 64 1.39 10.98 19.27
CA ILE A 64 2.75 10.68 19.73
C ILE A 64 3.28 11.83 20.60
N ALA A 65 2.99 13.09 20.24
CA ALA A 65 3.38 14.24 21.04
C ALA A 65 2.69 14.24 22.43
N ALA A 66 1.38 13.97 22.47
CA ALA A 66 0.62 13.86 23.71
C ALA A 66 1.09 12.67 24.56
N GLN A 67 1.43 11.54 23.95
CA GLN A 67 1.99 10.38 24.66
C GLN A 67 3.34 10.67 25.32
N LYS A 68 4.18 11.51 24.72
CA LYS A 68 5.45 11.95 25.33
C LYS A 68 5.20 12.86 26.54
N GLN A 69 4.22 13.76 26.45
CA GLN A 69 3.87 14.65 27.55
C GLN A 69 3.31 13.88 28.77
N ILE A 70 2.54 12.81 28.55
CA ILE A 70 2.05 11.96 29.66
C ILE A 70 3.21 11.26 30.40
N GLN A 71 4.31 10.95 29.71
CA GLN A 71 5.49 10.35 30.36
C GLN A 71 6.18 11.34 31.32
N GLU A 72 6.05 12.64 31.08
CA GLU A 72 6.59 13.70 31.96
C GLU A 72 5.66 14.02 33.12
N GLY A 73 4.36 13.82 32.98
CA GLY A 73 3.37 14.00 34.03
C GLY A 73 1.98 13.57 33.59
N TYR A 74 1.34 12.73 34.41
CA TYR A 74 -0.01 12.23 34.11
C TYR A 74 -1.04 13.37 34.20
N SER A 75 -1.86 13.49 33.15
CA SER A 75 -3.05 14.35 33.11
C SER A 75 -4.22 13.58 32.51
N TYR A 76 -5.36 13.62 33.18
CA TYR A 76 -6.61 13.00 32.70
C TYR A 76 -7.06 13.59 31.34
N GLU A 77 -6.84 14.88 31.15
CA GLU A 77 -7.20 15.57 29.88
C GLU A 77 -6.35 15.06 28.71
N LEU A 78 -5.03 14.89 28.92
CA LEU A 78 -4.13 14.33 27.92
C LEU A 78 -4.48 12.87 27.60
N ASP A 79 -4.83 12.07 28.59
CA ASP A 79 -5.25 10.67 28.36
C ASP A 79 -6.52 10.62 27.50
N LYS A 80 -7.51 11.47 27.80
CA LYS A 80 -8.73 11.60 27.00
C LYS A 80 -8.43 12.05 25.56
N GLU A 81 -7.50 12.98 25.39
CA GLU A 81 -7.08 13.44 24.05
C GLU A 81 -6.41 12.33 23.26
N ILE A 82 -5.50 11.56 23.86
CA ILE A 82 -4.85 10.40 23.25
C ILE A 82 -5.87 9.38 22.78
N ASN A 83 -6.83 9.02 23.65
CA ASN A 83 -7.89 8.06 23.30
C ASN A 83 -8.77 8.57 22.15
N THR A 84 -9.06 9.88 22.13
CA THR A 84 -9.82 10.50 21.03
C THR A 84 -9.05 10.43 19.70
N MET A 85 -7.75 10.72 19.73
CA MET A 85 -6.89 10.64 18.54
C MET A 85 -6.72 9.20 18.06
N GLU A 86 -6.63 8.24 18.98
CA GLU A 86 -6.55 6.83 18.63
C GLU A 86 -7.82 6.34 17.94
N ASN A 87 -8.99 6.68 18.49
CA ASN A 87 -10.27 6.35 17.86
C ASN A 87 -10.40 6.97 16.45
N ARG A 88 -10.00 8.23 16.30
CA ARG A 88 -10.01 8.91 15.00
C ARG A 88 -9.08 8.23 14.00
N GLN A 89 -7.84 7.91 14.40
CA GLN A 89 -6.88 7.20 13.56
C GLN A 89 -7.40 5.82 13.14
N MET A 90 -8.06 5.09 14.07
CA MET A 90 -8.66 3.79 13.80
C MET A 90 -9.82 3.91 12.81
N ALA A 91 -10.69 4.91 12.98
CA ALA A 91 -11.81 5.16 12.06
C ALA A 91 -11.32 5.44 10.63
N ILE A 92 -10.30 6.29 10.48
CA ILE A 92 -9.69 6.57 9.16
C ILE A 92 -9.07 5.31 8.55
N LYS A 93 -8.37 4.49 9.36
CA LYS A 93 -7.81 3.21 8.89
C LYS A 93 -8.91 2.26 8.37
N ILE A 94 -10.01 2.15 9.10
CA ILE A 94 -11.15 1.32 8.69
C ILE A 94 -11.76 1.86 7.38
N LEU A 95 -11.93 3.18 7.26
CA LEU A 95 -12.44 3.83 6.05
C LEU A 95 -11.58 3.50 4.83
N LEU A 96 -10.25 3.68 4.93
CA LEU A 96 -9.32 3.39 3.83
C LEU A 96 -9.34 1.92 3.42
N ASN A 97 -9.41 1.00 4.38
CA ASN A 97 -9.50 -0.44 4.09
C ASN A 97 -10.86 -0.81 3.48
N SER A 98 -11.94 -0.15 3.93
CA SER A 98 -13.30 -0.40 3.40
C SER A 98 -13.43 0.07 1.95
N LEU A 99 -12.77 1.16 1.59
CA LEU A 99 -12.75 1.64 0.20
C LEU A 99 -12.16 0.59 -0.75
N TYR A 100 -11.04 -0.03 -0.36
CA TYR A 100 -10.48 -1.15 -1.13
C TYR A 100 -11.44 -2.33 -1.21
N GLY A 101 -12.05 -2.73 -0.09
CA GLY A 101 -13.05 -3.81 -0.05
C GLY A 101 -14.27 -3.52 -0.92
N ALA A 102 -14.68 -2.25 -1.00
CA ALA A 102 -15.80 -1.83 -1.85
C ALA A 102 -15.50 -2.03 -3.34
N LEU A 103 -14.26 -1.76 -3.79
CA LEU A 103 -13.86 -1.99 -5.19
C LEU A 103 -14.01 -3.45 -5.63
N GLY A 104 -13.82 -4.39 -4.71
CA GLY A 104 -14.03 -5.83 -4.95
C GLY A 104 -15.47 -6.30 -4.80
N ASN A 105 -16.40 -5.45 -4.41
CA ASN A 105 -17.80 -5.81 -4.17
C ASN A 105 -18.66 -5.54 -5.41
N LYS A 106 -19.25 -6.61 -5.97
CA LYS A 106 -20.11 -6.54 -7.17
C LYS A 106 -21.34 -5.63 -7.05
N HIS A 107 -21.73 -5.25 -5.85
CA HIS A 107 -22.85 -4.34 -5.59
C HIS A 107 -22.42 -2.87 -5.48
N PHE A 108 -21.12 -2.59 -5.54
CA PHE A 108 -20.61 -1.24 -5.52
C PHE A 108 -20.72 -0.58 -6.90
N ALA A 109 -21.12 0.69 -6.95
CA ALA A 109 -21.35 1.41 -8.22
C ALA A 109 -20.13 1.49 -9.14
N HIS A 110 -18.93 1.45 -8.56
CA HIS A 110 -17.64 1.51 -9.26
C HIS A 110 -16.88 0.18 -9.18
N PHE A 111 -17.63 -0.93 -9.09
CA PHE A 111 -17.04 -2.26 -9.09
C PHE A 111 -16.28 -2.53 -10.39
N ASP A 112 -14.99 -2.84 -10.26
CA ASP A 112 -14.17 -3.36 -11.35
C ASP A 112 -13.09 -4.27 -10.77
N VAL A 113 -13.16 -5.54 -11.14
CA VAL A 113 -12.20 -6.59 -10.69
C VAL A 113 -10.77 -6.21 -11.04
N ARG A 114 -10.55 -5.58 -12.19
CA ARG A 114 -9.22 -5.16 -12.65
C ARG A 114 -8.56 -4.17 -11.70
N LEU A 115 -9.37 -3.29 -11.07
CA LEU A 115 -8.87 -2.34 -10.05
C LEU A 115 -8.41 -3.08 -8.79
N ALA A 116 -9.25 -3.97 -8.27
CA ALA A 116 -8.93 -4.75 -7.07
C ALA A 116 -7.71 -5.66 -7.28
N GLU A 117 -7.66 -6.37 -8.40
CA GLU A 117 -6.50 -7.19 -8.79
C GLU A 117 -5.25 -6.34 -9.01
N GLY A 118 -5.38 -5.18 -9.68
CA GLY A 118 -4.28 -4.27 -9.91
C GLY A 118 -3.62 -3.80 -8.62
N VAL A 119 -4.40 -3.45 -7.60
CA VAL A 119 -3.90 -3.04 -6.28
C VAL A 119 -3.18 -4.22 -5.60
N THR A 120 -3.82 -5.40 -5.57
CA THR A 120 -3.26 -6.57 -4.88
C THR A 120 -1.97 -7.07 -5.53
N LEU A 121 -1.97 -7.24 -6.85
CA LEU A 121 -0.80 -7.75 -7.58
C LEU A 121 0.34 -6.73 -7.60
N SER A 122 0.05 -5.43 -7.65
CA SER A 122 1.08 -4.38 -7.52
C SER A 122 1.70 -4.37 -6.11
N GLY A 123 0.90 -4.64 -5.07
CA GLY A 123 1.40 -4.82 -3.72
C GLY A 123 2.32 -6.04 -3.59
N GLN A 124 1.94 -7.18 -4.14
CA GLN A 124 2.78 -8.39 -4.19
C GLN A 124 4.09 -8.14 -4.94
N LEU A 125 4.02 -7.49 -6.09
CA LEU A 125 5.21 -7.14 -6.88
C LEU A 125 6.17 -6.24 -6.09
N ALA A 126 5.65 -5.23 -5.38
CA ALA A 126 6.45 -4.32 -4.57
C ALA A 126 7.16 -5.06 -3.42
N ILE A 127 6.46 -6.00 -2.75
CA ILE A 127 7.04 -6.82 -1.67
C ILE A 127 8.17 -7.71 -2.21
N GLN A 128 7.96 -8.37 -3.34
CA GLN A 128 8.97 -9.24 -3.94
C GLN A 128 10.19 -8.46 -4.48
N TRP A 129 9.98 -7.25 -4.98
CA TRP A 129 11.10 -6.36 -5.33
C TRP A 129 11.90 -5.92 -4.10
N ALA A 130 11.20 -5.58 -3.03
CA ALA A 130 11.83 -5.21 -1.76
C ALA A 130 12.65 -6.39 -1.20
N GLU A 131 12.10 -7.61 -1.22
CA GLU A 131 12.79 -8.82 -0.81
C GLU A 131 14.08 -9.05 -1.62
N LYS A 132 13.99 -9.01 -2.95
CA LYS A 132 15.17 -9.16 -3.83
C LYS A 132 16.22 -8.08 -3.56
N ALA A 133 15.81 -6.83 -3.39
CA ALA A 133 16.71 -5.72 -3.09
C ALA A 133 17.38 -5.87 -1.73
N MET A 134 16.63 -6.28 -0.71
CA MET A 134 17.18 -6.55 0.64
C MET A 134 18.18 -7.71 0.62
N ASN A 135 17.83 -8.82 -0.01
CA ASN A 135 18.71 -9.98 -0.13
C ASN A 135 20.02 -9.62 -0.88
N ALA A 136 19.92 -8.84 -1.96
CA ALA A 136 21.09 -8.36 -2.68
C ALA A 136 21.96 -7.44 -1.81
N ALA A 137 21.38 -6.51 -1.06
CA ALA A 137 22.09 -5.61 -0.15
C ALA A 137 22.74 -6.39 0.99
N MET A 138 22.00 -7.31 1.62
CA MET A 138 22.52 -8.15 2.71
C MET A 138 23.67 -9.04 2.24
N ASN A 139 23.55 -9.69 1.08
CA ASN A 139 24.61 -10.50 0.51
C ASN A 139 25.87 -9.67 0.17
N ASN A 140 25.72 -8.41 -0.23
CA ASN A 140 26.84 -7.51 -0.46
C ASN A 140 27.54 -7.10 0.86
N ILE A 141 26.78 -6.90 1.94
CA ILE A 141 27.33 -6.54 3.25
C ILE A 141 27.99 -7.78 3.91
N LEU A 142 27.34 -8.94 3.79
CA LEU A 142 27.75 -10.18 4.43
C LEU A 142 28.70 -11.03 3.56
N LYS A 143 29.49 -10.43 2.67
CA LYS A 143 30.45 -11.13 1.79
C LYS A 143 31.40 -12.12 2.50
N THR A 144 31.40 -12.17 3.82
CA THR A 144 32.20 -13.05 4.65
C THR A 144 31.40 -14.03 5.51
N CYS A 145 30.08 -13.97 5.51
CA CYS A 145 29.24 -14.89 6.28
C CYS A 145 28.35 -15.70 5.34
N LEU A 146 28.53 -16.99 5.35
CA LEU A 146 27.83 -18.00 4.59
C LEU A 146 26.31 -17.81 4.65
N LEU A 147 25.70 -17.73 3.46
CA LEU A 147 24.33 -18.17 3.15
C LEU A 147 23.26 -17.87 4.20
N TYR A 148 22.72 -16.67 4.14
CA TYR A 148 21.33 -16.51 4.50
C TYR A 148 20.50 -16.90 3.26
N THR A 149 20.17 -18.17 3.16
CA THR A 149 19.17 -18.64 2.20
C THR A 149 17.80 -18.38 2.83
N SER A 150 16.93 -17.74 2.10
CA SER A 150 15.51 -17.56 2.44
C SER A 150 14.71 -18.87 2.36
N ASP A 151 15.34 -20.01 2.45
CA ASP A 151 14.74 -21.35 2.41
C ASP A 151 13.87 -21.71 3.64
N ALA A 152 13.78 -20.80 4.61
CA ALA A 152 12.91 -21.02 5.77
C ALA A 152 11.40 -20.94 5.45
N ALA A 153 11.02 -20.52 4.25
CA ALA A 153 9.62 -20.42 3.85
C ALA A 153 9.11 -21.65 3.07
N ASP A 154 10.01 -22.51 2.57
CA ASP A 154 9.63 -23.67 1.74
C ASP A 154 9.59 -25.01 2.51
N GLU A 155 9.89 -25.03 3.81
CA GLU A 155 9.83 -26.23 4.65
C GLU A 155 8.57 -26.35 5.51
N VAL A 156 7.42 -25.81 5.06
CA VAL A 156 6.12 -26.12 5.68
C VAL A 156 5.21 -26.75 4.63
N VAL A 157 5.41 -28.02 4.39
CA VAL A 157 4.42 -28.95 3.84
C VAL A 157 4.04 -29.93 4.93
#